data_26d29458224240e0d2502118e52e632a
#
_entry.id   26d29458224240e0d2502118e52e632a
#
_cell.length_a   1.000
_cell.length_b   1.000
_cell.length_c   1.000
_cell.angle_alpha   90.00
_cell.angle_beta   90.00
_cell.angle_gamma   90.00
#
_symmetry.space_group_name_H-M   'P 1'
#
loop_
_entity.id
_entity.type
_entity.pdbx_description
1 polymer ?
#
loop_
_entity_poly.entity_id
_entity_poly.type
_entity_poly.pdbx_seq_one_letter_code
_entity_poly.pdbx_strand_id
1 'polypeptide(L)'
;RILMRIDIKGECVFYPFWPSEPCKGKFQDLSPAGVRFVTDRHLDLQEIIKIDGAHFRAIGEVTHIQTNGKAISVGSRFITVKFEHQRGNFIRVEA
;
A
#
# COMPACT_ATOMS: atom_id res chain seq x y z
N ARG A 1 19.24 12.94 0.58
CA ARG A 1 17.92 12.29 0.55
C ARG A 1 18.07 10.78 0.64
N ILE A 2 17.30 10.17 1.46
CA ILE A 2 17.39 8.75 1.71
C ILE A 2 16.10 8.09 1.26
N LEU A 3 16.25 7.08 0.43
CA LEU A 3 15.14 6.22 0.10
C LEU A 3 15.20 5.04 1.03
N MET A 4 14.17 4.90 1.81
CA MET A 4 14.08 3.79 2.72
C MET A 4 13.05 2.81 2.20
N ARG A 5 13.48 1.60 2.06
CA ARG A 5 12.57 0.51 1.77
C ARG A 5 12.46 -0.32 3.02
N ILE A 6 11.26 -0.50 3.47
CA ILE A 6 10.98 -1.20 4.69
C ILE A 6 10.21 -2.45 4.35
N ASP A 7 10.74 -3.58 4.76
CA ASP A 7 10.01 -4.82 4.66
C ASP A 7 8.99 -4.83 5.75
N ILE A 8 7.74 -4.72 5.37
CA ILE A 8 6.67 -4.81 6.34
C ILE A 8 5.95 -6.11 6.11
N LYS A 9 5.68 -6.78 7.21
CA LYS A 9 4.90 -7.99 7.19
C LYS A 9 3.55 -7.67 7.79
N GLY A 10 2.56 -8.38 7.33
CA GLY A 10 1.24 -8.21 7.88
C GLY A 10 0.23 -7.90 6.82
N GLU A 11 -0.99 -7.77 7.28
CA GLU A 11 -2.12 -7.55 6.40
C GLU A 11 -2.38 -6.07 6.24
N CYS A 12 -2.82 -5.73 5.06
CA CYS A 12 -3.36 -4.41 4.82
C CYS A 12 -4.82 -4.56 4.42
N VAL A 13 -5.53 -3.47 4.58
CA VAL A 13 -6.91 -3.36 4.12
C VAL A 13 -6.93 -2.26 3.08
N PHE A 14 -7.55 -2.53 1.97
CA PHE A 14 -7.65 -1.52 0.92
C PHE A 14 -9.07 -1.46 0.39
N TYR A 15 -9.42 -0.31 -0.18
CA TYR A 15 -10.76 -0.03 -0.65
C TYR A 15 -10.65 0.45 -2.09
N PRO A 16 -11.12 -0.35 -3.06
CA PRO A 16 -11.04 0.06 -4.46
C PRO A 16 -11.83 1.31 -4.77
N PHE A 17 -12.89 1.54 -4.02
CA PHE A 17 -13.64 2.79 -4.12
C PHE A 17 -14.40 3.00 -2.83
N TRP A 18 -14.84 4.22 -2.60
CA TRP A 18 -15.52 4.54 -1.35
C TRP A 18 -16.98 4.86 -1.61
N PRO A 19 -17.85 4.40 -0.75
CA PRO A 19 -17.63 3.41 0.29
C PRO A 19 -17.69 2.03 -0.33
N SER A 20 -16.73 1.21 -0.04
CA SER A 20 -16.73 -0.17 -0.49
C SER A 20 -16.40 -1.07 0.68
N GLU A 21 -16.62 -2.35 0.48
CA GLU A 21 -16.19 -3.30 1.48
C GLU A 21 -14.67 -3.38 1.48
N PRO A 22 -14.07 -3.55 2.65
CA PRO A 22 -12.63 -3.69 2.71
C PRO A 22 -12.15 -4.96 2.04
N CYS A 23 -11.07 -4.84 1.33
CA CYS A 23 -10.39 -5.97 0.73
C CYS A 23 -9.09 -6.20 1.47
N LYS A 24 -8.67 -7.45 1.56
CA LYS A 24 -7.48 -7.79 2.30
C LYS A 24 -6.33 -8.07 1.37
N GLY A 25 -5.15 -7.71 1.82
CA GLY A 25 -3.92 -8.02 1.13
C GLY A 25 -2.80 -8.22 2.12
N LYS A 26 -1.66 -8.62 1.62
CA LYS A 26 -0.46 -8.75 2.43
C LYS A 26 0.60 -7.83 1.87
N PHE A 27 1.21 -7.07 2.75
CA PHE A 27 2.27 -6.17 2.34
C PHE A 27 3.49 -6.94 1.88
N GLN A 28 4.12 -6.43 0.84
CA GLN A 28 5.42 -6.92 0.41
C GLN A 28 6.50 -5.92 0.76
N ASP A 29 6.33 -4.68 0.37
CA ASP A 29 7.30 -3.67 0.76
C ASP A 29 6.63 -2.30 0.76
N LEU A 30 7.30 -1.38 1.42
CA LEU A 30 6.85 -0.02 1.59
C LEU A 30 8.03 0.90 1.38
N SER A 31 7.80 1.97 0.64
CA SER A 31 8.77 3.04 0.46
C SER A 31 8.06 4.36 0.61
N PRO A 32 8.79 5.47 0.67
CA PRO A 32 8.13 6.77 0.74
C PRO A 32 7.24 7.06 -0.47
N ALA A 33 7.51 6.43 -1.60
CA ALA A 33 6.77 6.72 -2.83
C ALA A 33 5.55 5.85 -3.01
N GLY A 34 5.51 4.69 -2.37
CA GLY A 34 4.40 3.78 -2.58
C GLY A 34 4.53 2.49 -1.82
N VAL A 35 3.61 1.59 -2.10
CA VAL A 35 3.55 0.32 -1.40
C VAL A 35 3.24 -0.78 -2.40
N ARG A 36 3.78 -1.96 -2.12
CA ARG A 36 3.46 -3.16 -2.87
C ARG A 36 2.82 -4.17 -1.95
N PHE A 37 1.76 -4.78 -2.42
CA PHE A 37 1.05 -5.78 -1.64
C PHE A 37 0.51 -6.86 -2.57
N VAL A 38 0.16 -7.99 -1.98
CA VAL A 38 -0.39 -9.14 -2.69
C VAL A 38 -1.82 -9.33 -2.24
N THR A 39 -2.70 -9.56 -3.19
CA THR A 39 -4.11 -9.77 -2.92
C THR A 39 -4.65 -10.78 -3.93
N ASP A 40 -5.84 -11.29 -3.66
CA ASP A 40 -6.56 -12.09 -4.64
C ASP A 40 -7.66 -11.29 -5.34
N ARG A 41 -7.78 -10.00 -5.01
CA ARG A 41 -8.77 -9.13 -5.60
C ARG A 41 -8.22 -8.51 -6.88
N HIS A 42 -9.01 -8.56 -7.93
CA HIS A 42 -8.62 -7.94 -9.19
C HIS A 42 -8.69 -6.42 -9.09
N LEU A 43 -7.64 -5.78 -9.53
CA LEU A 43 -7.57 -4.32 -9.61
C LEU A 43 -7.09 -3.95 -11.00
N ASP A 44 -7.43 -2.75 -11.41
CA ASP A 44 -7.03 -2.23 -12.70
C ASP A 44 -5.94 -1.18 -12.54
N LEU A 45 -5.12 -1.06 -13.57
CA LEU A 45 -4.13 0.01 -13.60
C LEU A 45 -4.83 1.37 -13.54
N GLN A 46 -4.22 2.30 -12.85
CA GLN A 46 -4.70 3.68 -12.68
C GLN A 46 -5.90 3.77 -11.74
N GLU A 47 -6.31 2.67 -11.16
CA GLU A 47 -7.37 2.69 -10.18
C GLU A 47 -6.88 3.39 -8.92
N ILE A 48 -7.74 4.21 -8.32
CA ILE A 48 -7.42 4.93 -7.10
C ILE A 48 -7.96 4.12 -5.94
N ILE A 49 -7.10 3.80 -5.00
CA ILE A 49 -7.48 2.97 -3.87
C ILE A 49 -7.07 3.66 -2.58
N LYS A 50 -7.82 3.36 -1.53
CA LYS A 50 -7.47 3.77 -0.18
C LYS A 50 -6.81 2.56 0.50
N ILE A 51 -5.71 2.80 1.19
CA ILE A 51 -4.94 1.74 1.83
C ILE A 51 -4.79 2.05 3.29
N ASP A 52 -5.18 1.11 4.13
CA ASP A 52 -5.00 1.22 5.57
C ASP A 52 -4.02 0.14 6.01
N GLY A 53 -2.92 0.56 6.61
CA GLY A 53 -1.98 -0.33 7.24
C GLY A 53 -1.92 -0.07 8.72
N ALA A 54 -1.10 -0.83 9.40
CA ALA A 54 -0.96 -0.67 10.85
C ALA A 54 -0.32 0.66 11.22
N HIS A 55 0.52 1.18 10.34
CA HIS A 55 1.32 2.35 10.67
C HIS A 55 1.14 3.48 9.68
N PHE A 56 0.21 3.36 8.74
CA PHE A 56 0.00 4.43 7.78
C PHE A 56 -1.36 4.31 7.13
N ARG A 57 -1.80 5.42 6.57
CA ARG A 57 -2.98 5.48 5.72
C ARG A 57 -2.60 6.22 4.46
N ALA A 58 -3.12 5.76 3.35
CA ALA A 58 -2.73 6.35 2.08
C ALA A 58 -3.85 6.28 1.08
N ILE A 59 -3.75 7.16 0.11
CA ILE A 59 -4.51 7.08 -1.12
C ILE A 59 -3.48 6.90 -2.21
N GLY A 60 -3.65 5.87 -2.99
CA GLY A 60 -2.68 5.54 -4.01
C GLY A 60 -3.32 5.23 -5.34
N GLU A 61 -2.50 5.30 -6.35
CA GLU A 61 -2.88 4.93 -7.70
C GLU A 61 -2.18 3.63 -8.05
N VAL A 62 -2.94 2.68 -8.59
CA VAL A 62 -2.36 1.40 -9.01
C VAL A 62 -1.53 1.64 -10.26
N THR A 63 -0.24 1.36 -10.15
CA THR A 63 0.69 1.61 -11.26
C THR A 63 1.29 0.33 -11.81
N HIS A 64 1.16 -0.79 -11.09
CA HIS A 64 1.79 -2.03 -11.50
C HIS A 64 0.93 -3.19 -11.02
N ILE A 65 0.69 -4.14 -11.92
CA ILE A 65 -0.06 -5.34 -11.61
C ILE A 65 0.66 -6.51 -12.23
N GLN A 66 0.90 -7.54 -11.43
CA GLN A 66 1.50 -8.75 -11.92
C GLN A 66 0.72 -9.93 -11.35
N THR A 67 0.18 -10.73 -12.24
CA THR A 67 -0.58 -11.90 -11.84
C THR A 67 0.35 -13.09 -11.74
N ASN A 68 0.19 -13.85 -10.67
CA ASN A 68 1.02 -15.02 -10.43
C ASN A 68 0.12 -16.10 -9.83
N GLY A 69 -0.49 -16.89 -10.70
CA GLY A 69 -1.48 -17.86 -10.28
C GLY A 69 -2.74 -17.14 -9.79
N LYS A 70 -3.15 -17.47 -8.59
CA LYS A 70 -4.32 -16.81 -7.98
C LYS A 70 -3.95 -15.53 -7.26
N ALA A 71 -2.67 -15.30 -7.04
CA ALA A 71 -2.21 -14.12 -6.34
C ALA A 71 -1.90 -13.02 -7.33
N ILE A 72 -2.19 -11.81 -6.92
CA ILE A 72 -1.95 -10.62 -7.71
C ILE A 72 -1.06 -9.70 -6.92
N SER A 73 0.09 -9.36 -7.48
CA SER A 73 1.00 -8.40 -6.87
C SER A 73 0.64 -7.02 -7.41
N VAL A 74 0.38 -6.10 -6.51
CA VAL A 74 -0.07 -4.77 -6.86
C VAL A 74 0.93 -3.76 -6.34
N GLY A 75 1.43 -2.92 -7.23
CA GLY A 75 2.23 -1.76 -6.85
C GLY A 75 1.38 -0.52 -6.97
N SER A 76 1.43 0.32 -5.97
CA SER A 76 0.69 1.57 -5.99
C SER A 76 1.59 2.71 -5.60
N ARG A 77 1.39 3.83 -6.27
CA ARG A 77 2.11 5.07 -6.01
C ARG A 77 1.24 5.91 -5.10
N PHE A 78 1.83 6.45 -4.04
CA PHE A 78 1.08 7.28 -3.13
C PHE A 78 0.70 8.60 -3.78
N ILE A 79 -0.58 8.94 -3.68
CA ILE A 79 -1.05 10.28 -3.95
C ILE A 79 -0.96 11.10 -2.67
N THR A 80 -1.45 10.51 -1.59
CA THR A 80 -1.26 11.07 -0.25
C THR A 80 -0.90 9.92 0.66
N VAL A 81 -0.10 10.22 1.67
CA VAL A 81 0.23 9.22 2.67
C VAL A 81 0.44 9.91 4.01
N LYS A 82 -0.07 9.28 5.04
CA LYS A 82 0.11 9.75 6.40
C LYS A 82 0.65 8.59 7.22
N PHE A 83 1.86 8.76 7.71
CA PHE A 83 2.47 7.78 8.59
C PHE A 83 2.16 8.12 10.02
N GLU A 84 1.86 7.10 10.81
CA GLU A 84 1.60 7.27 12.22
C GLU A 84 2.89 7.18 12.99
N HIS A 85 3.07 8.13 13.88
CA HIS A 85 4.22 8.12 14.76
C HIS A 85 3.99 7.10 15.85
N GLN A 86 4.95 6.22 15.97
CA GLN A 86 4.99 5.34 17.11
C GLN A 86 6.27 5.59 17.85
N ARG A 87 6.18 5.61 19.14
CA ARG A 87 7.32 5.94 19.96
C ARG A 87 8.49 5.01 19.68
N GLY A 88 9.59 5.62 19.28
CA GLY A 88 10.82 4.88 19.04
C GLY A 88 10.81 4.03 17.80
N ASN A 89 9.76 4.12 17.01
CA ASN A 89 9.63 3.25 15.86
C ASN A 89 8.74 3.92 14.84
N PHE A 90 9.26 4.90 14.19
CA PHE A 90 8.48 5.59 13.18
C PHE A 90 9.32 5.75 11.92
N ILE A 91 8.60 5.94 10.84
CA ILE A 91 9.18 6.14 9.52
C ILE A 91 9.13 7.63 9.23
N ARG A 92 10.28 8.20 8.92
CA ARG A 92 10.32 9.59 8.53
C ARG A 92 10.41 9.66 7.02
N VAL A 93 9.44 10.32 6.43
CA VAL A 93 9.43 10.54 5.00
C VAL A 93 9.86 11.97 4.74
N GLU A 94 10.89 12.10 3.91
CA GLU A 94 11.36 13.40 3.51
C GLU A 94 10.83 13.67 2.11
N ALA A 95 10.12 14.74 1.98
CA ALA A 95 9.59 15.12 0.69
C ALA A 95 10.69 15.70 -0.20
#